data_282cda5d42b22ecc3db3731f29dbcad6
#
_entry.id   282cda5d42b22ecc3db3731f29dbcad6
#
_cell.length_a   1.000
_cell.length_b   1.000
_cell.length_c   1.000
_cell.angle_alpha   90.00
_cell.angle_beta   90.00
_cell.angle_gamma   90.00
#
_symmetry.space_group_name_H-M   'P 1'
#
loop_
_entity.id
_entity.type
_entity.pdbx_description
1 polymer ?
#
loop_
_entity_poly.entity_id
_entity_poly.type
_entity_poly.pdbx_seq_one_letter_code
_entity_poly.pdbx_strand_id
1 'polypeptide(L)'
;MTAPSAVPPPPSELAVRTCGAAGITLAVFIGVGLLASCMLLASGKVELLPKPLTLEAALHGEVTHKLARQLSGTFLAQRAADIERGASWLLFHDTGPRVRQGCPGWLFLTDEFRLNRDAQANAQHKAQAVIDVQRSLKKRGIDLLVAVVPDKSRIAAAQLCGLYRPDVQQARVAQWTNSLKAAGVDTLDLTATLQPLGETAYLRTDTHWSECGANAAARALALHLRKAGFQATPQRQFQTSIAPIAERPGDLVRLAGLDWLPLSLQPAAQSVAATQITELASDAAAGGDNLDDLFGDSNLPNVALIGTSFSRNSGFVGFLQRELGAPIGNFAKDGGEFSGAANVYFDNPAFRQTPPKLLIWEIPERDLQTVYEVVDKLDVSVK
;
A
#
# COMPACT_ATOMS: atom_id res chain seq x y z
N MET A 1 62.70 43.01 5.39
CA MET A 1 61.56 43.71 4.75
C MET A 1 60.74 42.64 4.08
N THR A 2 59.71 42.20 4.74
CA THR A 2 58.74 41.19 4.22
C THR A 2 57.58 41.95 3.56
N ALA A 3 57.34 41.64 2.29
CA ALA A 3 56.24 42.26 1.54
C ALA A 3 54.87 41.86 2.11
N PRO A 4 53.87 42.78 2.14
CA PRO A 4 52.53 42.46 2.63
C PRO A 4 51.83 41.48 1.67
N SER A 5 51.27 40.40 2.24
CA SER A 5 50.46 39.43 1.56
C SER A 5 49.17 40.12 1.04
N ALA A 6 48.95 40.07 -0.26
CA ALA A 6 47.72 40.61 -0.88
C ALA A 6 46.53 39.73 -0.46
N VAL A 7 45.54 40.39 0.14
CA VAL A 7 44.23 39.79 0.43
C VAL A 7 43.52 39.48 -0.90
N PRO A 8 43.04 38.24 -1.14
CA PRO A 8 42.29 37.93 -2.35
C PRO A 8 41.01 38.74 -2.41
N PRO A 9 40.60 39.20 -3.60
CA PRO A 9 39.36 39.96 -3.75
C PRO A 9 38.14 39.11 -3.32
N PRO A 10 37.09 39.71 -2.77
CA PRO A 10 35.87 39.00 -2.39
C PRO A 10 35.27 38.33 -3.63
N PRO A 11 34.62 37.13 -3.46
CA PRO A 11 33.99 36.44 -4.58
C PRO A 11 32.99 37.39 -5.23
N SER A 12 33.12 37.55 -6.55
CA SER A 12 32.22 38.37 -7.36
C SER A 12 30.79 37.93 -7.11
N GLU A 13 29.92 38.85 -6.72
CA GLU A 13 28.48 38.65 -6.64
C GLU A 13 28.04 37.98 -7.95
N LEU A 14 27.35 36.84 -7.84
CA LEU A 14 26.76 36.14 -8.98
C LEU A 14 25.87 37.14 -9.70
N ALA A 15 26.33 37.65 -10.84
CA ALA A 15 25.55 38.55 -11.68
C ALA A 15 24.32 37.79 -12.17
N VAL A 16 23.18 37.95 -11.53
CA VAL A 16 21.90 37.39 -11.94
C VAL A 16 21.56 38.01 -13.29
N ARG A 17 21.80 37.30 -14.38
CA ARG A 17 21.37 37.73 -15.71
C ARG A 17 19.85 37.64 -15.77
N THR A 18 19.18 38.79 -15.75
CA THR A 18 17.73 38.83 -15.99
C THR A 18 17.42 38.42 -17.41
N CYS A 19 16.63 37.34 -17.55
CA CYS A 19 16.18 36.87 -18.87
C CYS A 19 14.73 37.35 -19.08
N GLY A 20 14.53 38.33 -19.95
CA GLY A 20 13.20 38.89 -20.25
C GLY A 20 12.24 37.83 -20.79
N ALA A 21 12.75 36.87 -21.56
CA ALA A 21 11.93 35.73 -22.05
C ALA A 21 11.40 34.86 -20.90
N ALA A 22 12.22 34.58 -19.89
CA ALA A 22 11.78 33.81 -18.72
C ALA A 22 10.68 34.53 -17.93
N GLY A 23 10.82 35.89 -17.77
CA GLY A 23 9.80 36.73 -17.13
C GLY A 23 8.48 36.71 -17.89
N ILE A 24 8.52 36.83 -19.23
CA ILE A 24 7.32 36.80 -20.08
C ILE A 24 6.67 35.39 -19.99
N THR A 25 7.44 34.32 -20.10
CA THR A 25 6.94 32.96 -19.99
C THR A 25 6.23 32.75 -18.65
N LEU A 26 6.85 33.17 -17.54
CA LEU A 26 6.25 33.07 -16.19
C LEU A 26 4.95 33.88 -16.11
N ALA A 27 4.94 35.11 -16.65
CA ALA A 27 3.75 35.97 -16.64
C ALA A 27 2.59 35.35 -17.44
N VAL A 28 2.89 34.74 -18.58
CA VAL A 28 1.90 34.03 -19.40
C VAL A 28 1.33 32.84 -18.63
N PHE A 29 2.17 32.01 -18.01
CA PHE A 29 1.71 30.88 -17.19
C PHE A 29 0.80 31.32 -16.05
N ILE A 30 1.21 32.33 -15.29
CA ILE A 30 0.40 32.89 -14.20
C ILE A 30 -0.91 33.49 -14.75
N GLY A 31 -0.87 34.24 -15.83
CA GLY A 31 -2.05 34.85 -16.45
C GLY A 31 -3.07 33.81 -16.95
N VAL A 32 -2.61 32.77 -17.63
CA VAL A 32 -3.47 31.65 -18.09
C VAL A 32 -4.06 30.90 -16.89
N GLY A 33 -3.25 30.61 -15.86
CA GLY A 33 -3.70 29.94 -14.64
C GLY A 33 -4.76 30.74 -13.90
N LEU A 34 -4.55 32.06 -13.77
CA LEU A 34 -5.51 32.96 -13.13
C LEU A 34 -6.83 33.03 -13.92
N LEU A 35 -6.75 33.21 -15.24
CA LEU A 35 -7.93 33.25 -16.11
C LEU A 35 -8.75 31.96 -16.02
N ALA A 36 -8.08 30.81 -16.09
CA ALA A 36 -8.71 29.50 -15.96
C ALA A 36 -9.36 29.30 -14.58
N SER A 37 -8.70 29.75 -13.51
CA SER A 37 -9.27 29.73 -12.16
C SER A 37 -10.50 30.61 -12.04
N CYS A 38 -10.48 31.81 -12.60
CA CYS A 38 -11.64 32.70 -12.63
C CYS A 38 -12.81 32.10 -13.41
N MET A 39 -12.55 31.47 -14.57
CA MET A 39 -13.59 30.79 -15.35
C MET A 39 -14.22 29.60 -14.61
N LEU A 40 -13.38 28.82 -13.90
CA LEU A 40 -13.86 27.72 -13.06
C LEU A 40 -14.76 28.19 -11.93
N LEU A 41 -14.37 29.28 -11.26
CA LEU A 41 -15.17 29.92 -10.22
C LEU A 41 -16.52 30.41 -10.76
N ALA A 42 -16.49 31.12 -11.90
CA ALA A 42 -17.69 31.62 -12.57
C ALA A 42 -18.64 30.52 -13.05
N SER A 43 -18.10 29.31 -13.35
CA SER A 43 -18.90 28.17 -13.81
C SER A 43 -19.74 27.51 -12.70
N GLY A 44 -19.55 27.85 -11.42
CA GLY A 44 -20.24 27.26 -10.28
C GLY A 44 -19.99 25.78 -10.04
N LYS A 45 -19.07 25.17 -10.78
CA LYS A 45 -18.76 23.72 -10.69
C LYS A 45 -17.86 23.36 -9.52
N VAL A 46 -17.33 24.37 -8.82
CA VAL A 46 -16.35 24.17 -7.74
C VAL A 46 -16.87 24.81 -6.45
N GLU A 47 -17.10 24.01 -5.43
CA GLU A 47 -17.45 24.48 -4.09
C GLU A 47 -16.18 24.76 -3.28
N LEU A 48 -15.72 26.02 -3.29
CA LEU A 48 -14.46 26.41 -2.66
C LEU A 48 -14.51 26.48 -1.14
N LEU A 49 -15.69 26.72 -0.56
CA LEU A 49 -15.84 26.94 0.87
C LEU A 49 -16.47 25.73 1.58
N PRO A 50 -16.01 25.38 2.78
CA PRO A 50 -16.68 24.37 3.59
C PRO A 50 -18.07 24.84 4.02
N LYS A 51 -18.99 23.93 4.21
CA LYS A 51 -20.33 24.17 4.76
C LYS A 51 -20.49 23.34 6.03
N PRO A 52 -20.71 23.96 7.21
CA PRO A 52 -20.77 25.39 7.46
C PRO A 52 -19.41 26.08 7.46
N LEU A 53 -19.36 27.37 7.05
CA LEU A 53 -18.17 28.18 7.16
C LEU A 53 -18.08 28.71 8.60
N THR A 54 -17.14 28.23 9.38
CA THR A 54 -16.90 28.64 10.77
C THR A 54 -15.52 29.30 10.90
N LEU A 55 -15.35 30.16 11.90
CA LEU A 55 -14.05 30.77 12.21
C LEU A 55 -13.04 29.68 12.60
N GLU A 56 -13.48 28.64 13.28
CA GLU A 56 -12.66 27.50 13.68
C GLU A 56 -12.13 26.74 12.45
N ALA A 57 -12.98 26.44 11.47
CA ALA A 57 -12.58 25.81 10.20
C ALA A 57 -11.56 26.69 9.43
N ALA A 58 -11.69 28.00 9.49
CA ALA A 58 -10.74 28.91 8.86
C ALA A 58 -9.38 28.92 9.59
N LEU A 59 -9.38 28.95 10.92
CA LEU A 59 -8.16 28.93 11.75
C LEU A 59 -7.42 27.60 11.69
N HIS A 60 -8.14 26.49 11.56
CA HIS A 60 -7.55 25.15 11.42
C HIS A 60 -7.17 24.79 9.97
N GLY A 61 -7.33 25.72 9.04
CA GLY A 61 -6.88 25.56 7.65
C GLY A 61 -7.82 24.71 6.77
N GLU A 62 -9.01 24.35 7.23
CA GLU A 62 -9.99 23.56 6.44
C GLU A 62 -10.39 24.29 5.17
N VAL A 63 -10.52 25.62 5.22
CA VAL A 63 -10.85 26.45 4.06
C VAL A 63 -9.75 26.36 3.01
N THR A 64 -8.49 26.55 3.40
CA THR A 64 -7.35 26.51 2.50
C THR A 64 -7.15 25.10 1.93
N HIS A 65 -7.36 24.08 2.77
CA HIS A 65 -7.24 22.68 2.35
C HIS A 65 -8.34 22.30 1.33
N LYS A 66 -9.58 22.70 1.58
CA LYS A 66 -10.69 22.47 0.64
C LYS A 66 -10.45 23.21 -0.69
N LEU A 67 -10.03 24.48 -0.61
CA LEU A 67 -9.69 25.28 -1.78
C LEU A 67 -8.60 24.62 -2.63
N ALA A 68 -7.48 24.25 -1.99
CA ALA A 68 -6.36 23.60 -2.67
C ALA A 68 -6.79 22.27 -3.33
N ARG A 69 -7.57 21.44 -2.62
CA ARG A 69 -8.09 20.17 -3.13
C ARG A 69 -9.01 20.35 -4.34
N GLN A 70 -9.90 21.32 -4.28
CA GLN A 70 -10.83 21.59 -5.36
C GLN A 70 -10.11 22.13 -6.61
N LEU A 71 -9.17 23.07 -6.44
CA LEU A 71 -8.41 23.62 -7.56
C LEU A 71 -7.46 22.59 -8.18
N SER A 72 -6.75 21.81 -7.36
CA SER A 72 -5.85 20.75 -7.87
C SER A 72 -6.60 19.61 -8.58
N GLY A 73 -7.87 19.38 -8.24
CA GLY A 73 -8.73 18.40 -8.90
C GLY A 73 -9.28 18.84 -10.27
N THR A 74 -9.02 20.08 -10.70
CA THR A 74 -9.50 20.57 -11.98
C THR A 74 -8.70 19.97 -13.15
N PHE A 75 -9.37 19.80 -14.29
CA PHE A 75 -8.76 19.23 -15.51
C PHE A 75 -7.46 19.94 -15.90
N LEU A 76 -7.44 21.29 -15.87
CA LEU A 76 -6.27 22.06 -16.25
C LEU A 76 -5.09 21.84 -15.28
N ALA A 77 -5.36 21.84 -13.97
CA ALA A 77 -4.33 21.62 -12.95
C ALA A 77 -3.77 20.21 -13.04
N GLN A 78 -4.63 19.21 -13.26
CA GLN A 78 -4.19 17.82 -13.47
C GLN A 78 -3.31 17.68 -14.72
N ARG A 79 -3.73 18.28 -15.85
CA ARG A 79 -2.90 18.24 -17.09
C ARG A 79 -1.58 18.99 -16.96
N ALA A 80 -1.56 20.10 -16.25
CA ALA A 80 -0.31 20.81 -15.95
C ALA A 80 0.63 19.96 -15.08
N ALA A 81 0.08 19.29 -14.08
CA ALA A 81 0.86 18.36 -13.25
C ALA A 81 1.36 17.14 -14.06
N ASP A 82 0.54 16.55 -14.91
CA ASP A 82 0.95 15.47 -15.82
C ASP A 82 2.13 15.92 -16.68
N ILE A 83 2.05 17.08 -17.34
CA ILE A 83 3.11 17.61 -18.20
C ILE A 83 4.38 17.88 -17.38
N GLU A 84 4.26 18.49 -16.18
CA GLU A 84 5.39 18.73 -15.29
C GLU A 84 6.06 17.40 -14.91
N ARG A 85 5.29 16.38 -14.46
CA ARG A 85 5.81 15.08 -14.10
C ARG A 85 6.51 14.38 -15.27
N GLY A 86 5.87 14.40 -16.47
CA GLY A 86 6.46 13.83 -17.67
C GLY A 86 7.75 14.51 -18.08
N ALA A 87 7.81 15.85 -18.06
CA ALA A 87 9.00 16.62 -18.37
C ALA A 87 10.13 16.36 -17.36
N SER A 88 9.82 16.36 -16.06
CA SER A 88 10.80 16.05 -15.01
C SER A 88 11.38 14.64 -15.16
N TRP A 89 10.56 13.66 -15.49
CA TRP A 89 11.01 12.32 -15.78
C TRP A 89 11.92 12.26 -17.01
N LEU A 90 11.49 12.83 -18.14
CA LEU A 90 12.23 12.75 -19.40
C LEU A 90 13.56 13.50 -19.39
N LEU A 91 13.65 14.61 -18.62
CA LEU A 91 14.86 15.44 -18.57
C LEU A 91 15.79 15.08 -17.41
N PHE A 92 15.24 14.68 -16.28
CA PHE A 92 16.00 14.51 -15.03
C PHE A 92 15.85 13.13 -14.41
N HIS A 93 15.04 12.23 -15.00
CA HIS A 93 14.66 10.95 -14.42
C HIS A 93 14.06 11.07 -13.01
N ASP A 94 13.37 12.19 -12.73
CA ASP A 94 12.72 12.42 -11.46
C ASP A 94 11.37 11.69 -11.39
N THR A 95 11.22 10.82 -10.41
CA THR A 95 10.01 10.03 -10.14
C THR A 95 9.06 10.68 -9.13
N GLY A 96 9.33 11.92 -8.74
CA GLY A 96 8.49 12.71 -7.83
C GLY A 96 8.60 12.32 -6.35
N PRO A 97 7.75 12.92 -5.51
CA PRO A 97 7.89 12.80 -4.06
C PRO A 97 7.50 11.45 -3.50
N ARG A 98 6.66 10.68 -4.21
CA ARG A 98 6.09 9.41 -3.73
C ARG A 98 6.92 8.18 -4.10
N VAL A 99 7.80 8.30 -5.09
CA VAL A 99 8.56 7.19 -5.66
C VAL A 99 10.05 7.51 -5.62
N ARG A 100 10.88 6.53 -5.38
CA ARG A 100 12.34 6.62 -5.45
C ARG A 100 12.87 5.64 -6.48
N GLN A 101 13.82 6.07 -7.29
CA GLN A 101 14.50 5.22 -8.25
C GLN A 101 15.73 4.56 -7.58
N GLY A 102 15.77 3.24 -7.61
CA GLY A 102 16.93 2.44 -7.23
C GLY A 102 17.84 2.12 -8.42
N CYS A 103 18.29 0.88 -8.52
CA CYS A 103 19.01 0.38 -9.68
C CYS A 103 18.17 0.54 -10.96
N PRO A 104 18.79 0.55 -12.16
CA PRO A 104 18.05 0.71 -13.41
C PRO A 104 16.86 -0.24 -13.52
N GLY A 105 15.67 0.34 -13.74
CA GLY A 105 14.40 -0.39 -13.82
C GLY A 105 13.75 -0.75 -12.46
N TRP A 106 14.32 -0.31 -11.33
CA TRP A 106 13.75 -0.52 -10.01
C TRP A 106 13.18 0.77 -9.42
N LEU A 107 11.92 0.69 -9.02
CA LEU A 107 11.22 1.76 -8.31
C LEU A 107 10.83 1.28 -6.90
N PHE A 108 10.85 2.21 -5.94
CA PHE A 108 10.52 1.97 -4.54
C PHE A 108 9.54 3.02 -4.04
N LEU A 109 8.66 2.65 -3.14
CA LEU A 109 7.76 3.58 -2.49
C LEU A 109 8.54 4.44 -1.47
N THR A 110 8.37 5.77 -1.50
CA THR A 110 9.08 6.69 -0.60
C THR A 110 8.77 6.39 0.88
N ASP A 111 7.55 5.93 1.18
CA ASP A 111 7.12 5.65 2.54
C ASP A 111 7.93 4.55 3.23
N GLU A 112 8.57 3.66 2.46
CA GLU A 112 9.47 2.63 3.00
C GLU A 112 10.75 3.19 3.64
N PHE A 113 11.15 4.42 3.25
CA PHE A 113 12.35 5.12 3.74
C PHE A 113 12.02 6.20 4.77
N ARG A 114 10.72 6.47 4.99
CA ARG A 114 10.28 7.57 5.84
C ARG A 114 10.55 7.30 7.30
N LEU A 115 11.15 8.28 7.97
CA LEU A 115 11.24 8.31 9.42
C LEU A 115 10.06 9.11 9.99
N ASN A 116 9.27 8.49 10.83
CA ASN A 116 8.16 9.13 11.51
C ASN A 116 8.65 9.68 12.87
N ARG A 117 8.21 10.88 13.27
CA ARG A 117 8.64 11.54 14.51
C ARG A 117 8.41 10.66 15.73
N ASP A 118 7.22 10.11 15.87
CA ASP A 118 6.80 9.31 17.03
C ASP A 118 6.70 7.82 16.69
N ALA A 119 7.65 7.33 15.86
CA ALA A 119 7.63 5.98 15.29
C ALA A 119 7.40 4.88 16.32
N GLN A 120 8.06 4.97 17.48
CA GLN A 120 7.94 3.97 18.55
C GLN A 120 6.55 4.03 19.22
N ALA A 121 6.05 5.22 19.52
CA ALA A 121 4.73 5.40 20.12
C ALA A 121 3.61 4.92 19.17
N ASN A 122 3.74 5.22 17.87
CA ASN A 122 2.80 4.76 16.85
C ASN A 122 2.80 3.23 16.75
N ALA A 123 3.99 2.61 16.75
CA ALA A 123 4.12 1.16 16.70
C ALA A 123 3.49 0.50 17.95
N GLN A 124 3.69 1.07 19.13
CA GLN A 124 3.07 0.60 20.38
C GLN A 124 1.56 0.73 20.35
N HIS A 125 1.04 1.89 19.91
CA HIS A 125 -0.40 2.12 19.79
C HIS A 125 -1.06 1.10 18.85
N LYS A 126 -0.45 0.83 17.70
CA LYS A 126 -0.94 -0.17 16.74
C LYS A 126 -0.85 -1.61 17.28
N ALA A 127 0.24 -1.93 17.97
CA ALA A 127 0.36 -3.23 18.63
C ALA A 127 -0.75 -3.41 19.67
N GLN A 128 -1.05 -2.38 20.46
CA GLN A 128 -2.13 -2.42 21.45
C GLN A 128 -3.50 -2.61 20.77
N ALA A 129 -3.76 -1.93 19.66
CA ALA A 129 -4.99 -2.10 18.88
C ALA A 129 -5.17 -3.55 18.39
N VAL A 130 -4.10 -4.18 17.87
CA VAL A 130 -4.13 -5.60 17.47
C VAL A 130 -4.40 -6.52 18.66
N ILE A 131 -3.76 -6.27 19.80
CA ILE A 131 -3.96 -7.05 21.04
C ILE A 131 -5.41 -6.97 21.51
N ASP A 132 -6.02 -5.78 21.44
CA ASP A 132 -7.41 -5.59 21.86
C ASP A 132 -8.39 -6.27 20.90
N VAL A 133 -8.12 -6.21 19.60
CA VAL A 133 -8.84 -6.99 18.57
C VAL A 133 -8.73 -8.48 18.85
N GLN A 134 -7.53 -9.00 19.08
CA GLN A 134 -7.31 -10.43 19.38
C GLN A 134 -8.11 -10.86 20.62
N ARG A 135 -8.10 -10.09 21.70
CA ARG A 135 -8.87 -10.38 22.90
C ARG A 135 -10.38 -10.43 22.62
N SER A 136 -10.87 -9.52 21.80
CA SER A 136 -12.29 -9.46 21.42
C SER A 136 -12.69 -10.62 20.53
N LEU A 137 -11.86 -10.98 19.55
CA LEU A 137 -12.07 -12.13 18.68
C LEU A 137 -12.04 -13.46 19.47
N LYS A 138 -11.10 -13.61 20.40
CA LYS A 138 -10.98 -14.80 21.25
C LYS A 138 -12.21 -15.05 22.09
N LYS A 139 -12.87 -14.01 22.62
CA LYS A 139 -14.16 -14.14 23.35
C LYS A 139 -15.27 -14.71 22.46
N ARG A 140 -15.15 -14.57 21.14
CA ARG A 140 -16.09 -15.08 20.14
C ARG A 140 -15.66 -16.43 19.55
N GLY A 141 -14.56 -17.02 20.03
CA GLY A 141 -14.01 -18.27 19.51
C GLY A 141 -13.38 -18.13 18.12
N ILE A 142 -12.90 -16.91 17.79
CA ILE A 142 -12.22 -16.62 16.52
C ILE A 142 -10.73 -16.45 16.80
N ASP A 143 -9.91 -17.23 16.11
CA ASP A 143 -8.46 -17.09 16.16
C ASP A 143 -7.99 -15.94 15.25
N LEU A 144 -6.90 -15.27 15.65
CA LEU A 144 -6.25 -14.23 14.86
C LEU A 144 -4.81 -14.64 14.54
N LEU A 145 -4.46 -14.62 13.24
CA LEU A 145 -3.07 -14.68 12.76
C LEU A 145 -2.70 -13.35 12.11
N VAL A 146 -1.69 -12.68 12.66
CA VAL A 146 -1.12 -11.46 12.05
C VAL A 146 0.05 -11.83 11.16
N ALA A 147 -0.02 -11.46 9.88
CA ALA A 147 1.04 -11.68 8.91
C ALA A 147 1.69 -10.34 8.54
N VAL A 148 2.96 -10.16 8.90
CA VAL A 148 3.70 -8.92 8.58
C VAL A 148 4.47 -9.09 7.29
N VAL A 149 4.14 -8.26 6.28
CA VAL A 149 4.81 -8.23 4.99
C VAL A 149 5.98 -7.24 5.05
N PRO A 150 7.24 -7.69 4.90
CA PRO A 150 8.39 -6.80 4.91
C PRO A 150 8.38 -5.85 3.70
N ASP A 151 9.01 -4.69 3.84
CA ASP A 151 9.15 -3.74 2.74
C ASP A 151 10.00 -4.29 1.61
N LYS A 152 9.68 -3.87 0.39
CA LYS A 152 10.48 -4.17 -0.81
C LYS A 152 11.92 -3.69 -0.65
N SER A 153 12.14 -2.51 -0.09
CA SER A 153 13.47 -1.95 0.18
C SER A 153 14.31 -2.78 1.18
N ARG A 154 13.66 -3.58 2.03
CA ARG A 154 14.32 -4.54 2.93
C ARG A 154 14.78 -5.79 2.17
N ILE A 155 13.89 -6.36 1.39
CA ILE A 155 14.10 -7.66 0.73
C ILE A 155 14.97 -7.53 -0.51
N ALA A 156 14.66 -6.55 -1.37
CA ALA A 156 15.44 -6.25 -2.58
C ALA A 156 16.54 -5.21 -2.32
N ALA A 157 17.22 -5.26 -1.17
CA ALA A 157 18.20 -4.27 -0.75
C ALA A 157 19.36 -4.09 -1.75
N ALA A 158 19.77 -5.14 -2.47
CA ALA A 158 20.76 -5.07 -3.53
C ALA A 158 20.36 -4.16 -4.70
N GLN A 159 19.06 -3.87 -4.84
CA GLN A 159 18.50 -3.05 -5.92
C GLN A 159 18.30 -1.58 -5.53
N LEU A 160 18.79 -1.15 -4.38
CA LEU A 160 18.67 0.23 -3.91
C LEU A 160 19.60 1.21 -4.65
N CYS A 161 20.79 0.79 -5.10
CA CYS A 161 21.75 1.58 -5.91
C CYS A 161 21.90 3.04 -5.43
N GLY A 162 22.29 3.22 -4.17
CA GLY A 162 22.52 4.55 -3.58
C GLY A 162 21.33 5.10 -2.78
N LEU A 163 20.15 4.49 -2.84
CA LEU A 163 19.11 4.79 -1.88
C LEU A 163 19.50 4.25 -0.49
N TYR A 164 19.33 5.10 0.50
CA TYR A 164 19.63 4.72 1.89
C TYR A 164 18.34 4.37 2.64
N ARG A 165 18.28 3.13 3.11
CA ARG A 165 17.25 2.69 4.05
C ARG A 165 17.76 2.91 5.46
N PRO A 166 17.08 3.72 6.30
CA PRO A 166 17.59 4.06 7.64
C PRO A 166 17.80 2.83 8.52
N ASP A 167 18.94 2.74 9.18
CA ASP A 167 19.31 1.59 10.03
C ASP A 167 18.34 1.37 11.20
N VAL A 168 17.75 2.43 11.73
CA VAL A 168 16.74 2.36 12.80
C VAL A 168 15.50 1.57 12.41
N GLN A 169 15.26 1.39 11.11
CA GLN A 169 14.14 0.60 10.60
C GLN A 169 14.45 -0.90 10.52
N GLN A 170 15.72 -1.31 10.71
CA GLN A 170 16.10 -2.73 10.57
C GLN A 170 15.37 -3.62 11.59
N ALA A 171 15.27 -3.17 12.83
CA ALA A 171 14.69 -3.96 13.91
C ALA A 171 13.16 -3.84 14.02
N ARG A 172 12.50 -2.92 13.27
CA ARG A 172 11.09 -2.56 13.53
C ARG A 172 10.11 -3.73 13.39
N VAL A 173 10.27 -4.60 12.39
CA VAL A 173 9.40 -5.78 12.20
C VAL A 173 9.57 -6.74 13.36
N ALA A 174 10.83 -7.13 13.66
CA ALA A 174 11.12 -8.06 14.72
C ALA A 174 10.67 -7.54 16.10
N GLN A 175 10.91 -6.27 16.40
CA GLN A 175 10.46 -5.65 17.65
C GLN A 175 8.94 -5.67 17.78
N TRP A 176 8.24 -5.28 16.72
CA TRP A 176 6.78 -5.21 16.72
C TRP A 176 6.14 -6.60 16.83
N THR A 177 6.60 -7.55 16.02
CA THR A 177 6.10 -8.94 16.07
C THR A 177 6.41 -9.62 17.39
N ASN A 178 7.57 -9.36 17.99
CA ASN A 178 7.90 -9.88 19.32
C ASN A 178 7.00 -9.31 20.41
N SER A 179 6.63 -8.03 20.34
CA SER A 179 5.68 -7.44 21.28
C SER A 179 4.29 -8.08 21.20
N LEU A 180 3.81 -8.39 20.01
CA LEU A 180 2.55 -9.12 19.79
C LEU A 180 2.62 -10.55 20.32
N LYS A 181 3.70 -11.28 20.02
CA LYS A 181 3.91 -12.65 20.53
C LYS A 181 3.97 -12.69 22.04
N ALA A 182 4.65 -11.73 22.68
CA ALA A 182 4.69 -11.61 24.14
C ALA A 182 3.29 -11.37 24.77
N ALA A 183 2.38 -10.75 24.03
CA ALA A 183 0.99 -10.56 24.42
C ALA A 183 0.07 -11.75 24.04
N GLY A 184 0.62 -12.82 23.47
CA GLY A 184 -0.14 -14.02 23.08
C GLY A 184 -0.88 -13.91 21.75
N VAL A 185 -0.51 -12.96 20.90
CA VAL A 185 -1.03 -12.87 19.53
C VAL A 185 -0.20 -13.74 18.61
N ASP A 186 -0.85 -14.64 17.88
CA ASP A 186 -0.18 -15.44 16.83
C ASP A 186 0.27 -14.52 15.70
N THR A 187 1.58 -14.53 15.42
CA THR A 187 2.19 -13.56 14.51
C THR A 187 3.28 -14.22 13.67
N LEU A 188 3.19 -14.03 12.36
CA LEU A 188 4.17 -14.50 11.38
C LEU A 188 4.86 -13.31 10.72
N ASP A 189 6.17 -13.17 10.97
CA ASP A 189 7.07 -12.28 10.22
C ASP A 189 7.51 -12.96 8.94
N LEU A 190 7.11 -12.43 7.79
CA LEU A 190 7.43 -13.00 6.47
C LEU A 190 8.84 -12.63 5.99
N THR A 191 9.63 -11.87 6.77
CA THR A 191 11.00 -11.48 6.39
C THR A 191 11.87 -12.68 6.11
N ALA A 192 11.89 -13.68 7.02
CA ALA A 192 12.70 -14.89 6.83
C ALA A 192 12.26 -15.74 5.63
N THR A 193 10.99 -15.65 5.25
CA THR A 193 10.43 -16.34 4.08
C THR A 193 10.85 -15.66 2.76
N LEU A 194 10.82 -14.33 2.72
CA LEU A 194 11.06 -13.58 1.49
C LEU A 194 12.53 -13.22 1.28
N GLN A 195 13.34 -13.12 2.36
CA GLN A 195 14.75 -12.76 2.28
C GLN A 195 15.58 -13.66 1.33
N PRO A 196 15.42 -14.99 1.32
CA PRO A 196 16.17 -15.86 0.41
C PRO A 196 15.81 -15.66 -1.07
N LEU A 197 14.64 -15.10 -1.38
CA LEU A 197 14.19 -14.81 -2.75
C LEU A 197 14.81 -13.51 -3.28
N GLY A 198 15.26 -12.61 -2.40
CA GLY A 198 15.87 -11.36 -2.77
C GLY A 198 15.00 -10.56 -3.75
N GLU A 199 15.60 -10.14 -4.86
CA GLU A 199 14.95 -9.35 -5.89
C GLU A 199 13.74 -10.06 -6.55
N THR A 200 13.72 -11.39 -6.57
CA THR A 200 12.62 -12.14 -7.19
C THR A 200 11.34 -12.10 -6.35
N ALA A 201 11.41 -11.69 -5.09
CA ALA A 201 10.27 -11.60 -4.20
C ALA A 201 9.30 -10.46 -4.56
N TYR A 202 9.77 -9.41 -5.24
CA TYR A 202 9.01 -8.22 -5.56
C TYR A 202 9.03 -7.88 -7.04
N LEU A 203 7.98 -7.21 -7.51
CA LEU A 203 7.95 -6.63 -8.85
C LEU A 203 8.81 -5.37 -8.90
N ARG A 204 9.50 -5.13 -10.03
CA ARG A 204 10.48 -4.04 -10.15
C ARG A 204 9.86 -2.65 -10.09
N THR A 205 8.75 -2.42 -10.79
CA THR A 205 8.08 -1.12 -10.92
C THR A 205 6.76 -1.04 -10.16
N ASP A 206 6.52 -1.98 -9.27
CA ASP A 206 5.31 -2.11 -8.48
C ASP A 206 5.66 -2.18 -6.98
N THR A 207 4.75 -1.78 -6.11
CA THR A 207 4.91 -1.83 -4.65
C THR A 207 4.84 -3.25 -4.12
N HIS A 208 4.15 -4.14 -4.84
CA HIS A 208 3.76 -5.44 -4.35
C HIS A 208 4.81 -6.51 -4.65
N TRP A 209 4.68 -7.61 -3.93
CA TRP A 209 5.40 -8.85 -4.22
C TRP A 209 5.12 -9.33 -5.66
N SER A 210 6.08 -10.08 -6.20
CA SER A 210 5.89 -10.88 -7.39
C SER A 210 5.01 -12.10 -7.06
N GLU A 211 4.63 -12.89 -8.05
CA GLU A 211 3.97 -14.17 -7.80
C GLU A 211 4.86 -15.15 -7.03
N CYS A 212 6.18 -15.08 -7.22
CA CYS A 212 7.15 -15.86 -6.46
C CYS A 212 7.07 -15.51 -4.97
N GLY A 213 7.10 -14.21 -4.64
CA GLY A 213 6.95 -13.73 -3.27
C GLY A 213 5.58 -14.06 -2.67
N ALA A 214 4.50 -13.80 -3.42
CA ALA A 214 3.13 -14.10 -2.99
C ALA A 214 2.92 -15.61 -2.70
N ASN A 215 3.42 -16.49 -3.57
CA ASN A 215 3.34 -17.92 -3.38
C ASN A 215 4.16 -18.40 -2.17
N ALA A 216 5.37 -17.87 -1.97
CA ALA A 216 6.19 -18.18 -0.81
C ALA A 216 5.51 -17.74 0.50
N ALA A 217 4.91 -16.54 0.52
CA ALA A 217 4.15 -16.05 1.67
C ALA A 217 2.92 -16.92 1.96
N ALA A 218 2.16 -17.31 0.93
CA ALA A 218 1.00 -18.19 1.05
C ALA A 218 1.37 -19.56 1.64
N ARG A 219 2.47 -20.15 1.14
CA ARG A 219 2.99 -21.44 1.67
C ARG A 219 3.44 -21.31 3.13
N ALA A 220 4.12 -20.23 3.48
CA ALA A 220 4.56 -20.02 4.85
C ALA A 220 3.37 -19.89 5.82
N LEU A 221 2.32 -19.15 5.43
CA LEU A 221 1.07 -19.03 6.20
C LEU A 221 0.38 -20.38 6.36
N ALA A 222 0.19 -21.12 5.27
CA ALA A 222 -0.46 -22.42 5.33
C ALA A 222 0.34 -23.43 6.17
N LEU A 223 1.67 -23.42 6.07
CA LEU A 223 2.54 -24.27 6.89
C LEU A 223 2.43 -23.89 8.38
N HIS A 224 2.40 -22.60 8.69
CA HIS A 224 2.24 -22.10 10.06
C HIS A 224 0.92 -22.58 10.67
N LEU A 225 -0.18 -22.42 9.94
CA LEU A 225 -1.52 -22.86 10.37
C LEU A 225 -1.62 -24.38 10.54
N ARG A 226 -1.05 -25.15 9.61
CA ARG A 226 -1.01 -26.62 9.75
C ARG A 226 -0.22 -27.08 10.99
N LYS A 227 0.91 -26.41 11.30
CA LYS A 227 1.68 -26.70 12.51
C LYS A 227 0.90 -26.36 13.80
N ALA A 228 0.04 -25.36 13.76
CA ALA A 228 -0.86 -25.02 14.85
C ALA A 228 -2.09 -25.95 14.95
N GLY A 229 -2.23 -26.92 14.03
CA GLY A 229 -3.35 -27.86 13.98
C GLY A 229 -4.65 -27.26 13.40
N PHE A 230 -4.58 -26.07 12.77
CA PHE A 230 -5.75 -25.48 12.15
C PHE A 230 -6.06 -26.15 10.80
N GLN A 231 -7.34 -26.46 10.59
CA GLN A 231 -7.85 -26.98 9.33
C GLN A 231 -8.85 -26.01 8.71
N ALA A 232 -8.52 -25.54 7.52
CA ALA A 232 -9.43 -24.70 6.74
C ALA A 232 -10.58 -25.53 6.15
N THR A 233 -11.77 -24.99 6.12
CA THR A 233 -12.97 -25.65 5.56
C THR A 233 -13.81 -24.64 4.75
N PRO A 234 -14.62 -25.14 3.80
CA PRO A 234 -14.70 -26.51 3.30
C PRO A 234 -13.46 -26.91 2.52
N GLN A 235 -13.10 -28.20 2.54
CA GLN A 235 -11.98 -28.70 1.73
C GLN A 235 -12.38 -28.66 0.24
N ARG A 236 -11.47 -28.13 -0.58
CA ARG A 236 -11.65 -27.99 -2.03
C ARG A 236 -10.35 -28.32 -2.75
N GLN A 237 -10.47 -28.70 -4.00
CA GLN A 237 -9.33 -28.92 -4.89
C GLN A 237 -9.17 -27.73 -5.82
N PHE A 238 -7.94 -27.36 -6.09
CA PHE A 238 -7.59 -26.23 -6.95
C PHE A 238 -6.66 -26.68 -8.06
N GLN A 239 -6.94 -26.23 -9.27
CA GLN A 239 -6.02 -26.37 -10.40
C GLN A 239 -5.29 -25.07 -10.67
N THR A 240 -4.10 -25.22 -11.23
CA THR A 240 -3.23 -24.09 -11.59
C THR A 240 -3.06 -24.08 -13.10
N SER A 241 -3.25 -22.90 -13.70
CA SER A 241 -2.91 -22.63 -15.10
C SER A 241 -2.06 -21.37 -15.18
N ILE A 242 -1.31 -21.22 -16.26
CA ILE A 242 -0.44 -20.07 -16.49
C ILE A 242 -1.00 -19.32 -17.69
N ALA A 243 -1.29 -18.04 -17.50
CA ALA A 243 -1.74 -17.17 -18.58
C ALA A 243 -0.58 -16.83 -19.54
N PRO A 244 -0.86 -16.43 -20.77
CA PRO A 244 0.16 -15.90 -21.67
C PRO A 244 0.93 -14.75 -21.03
N ILE A 245 2.21 -14.59 -21.40
CA ILE A 245 3.04 -13.50 -20.94
C ILE A 245 2.41 -12.18 -21.40
N ALA A 246 2.24 -11.24 -20.47
CA ALA A 246 1.73 -9.91 -20.73
C ALA A 246 2.59 -8.86 -20.01
N GLU A 247 2.66 -7.66 -20.56
CA GLU A 247 3.27 -6.53 -19.88
C GLU A 247 2.39 -6.07 -18.72
N ARG A 248 3.02 -5.90 -17.56
CA ARG A 248 2.39 -5.38 -16.36
C ARG A 248 3.02 -4.05 -15.98
N PRO A 249 2.35 -2.92 -16.23
CA PRO A 249 2.74 -1.64 -15.68
C PRO A 249 2.64 -1.71 -14.16
N GLY A 250 3.68 -1.23 -13.47
CA GLY A 250 3.67 -1.19 -12.01
C GLY A 250 2.85 -0.02 -11.47
N ASP A 251 2.30 -0.18 -10.27
CA ASP A 251 1.56 0.88 -9.59
C ASP A 251 2.45 2.08 -9.23
N LEU A 252 3.77 1.88 -9.07
CA LEU A 252 4.74 2.95 -8.83
C LEU A 252 4.89 3.89 -10.03
N VAL A 253 4.65 3.43 -11.26
CA VAL A 253 4.62 4.28 -12.45
C VAL A 253 3.45 5.28 -12.37
N ARG A 254 2.27 4.79 -11.96
CA ARG A 254 1.10 5.64 -11.70
C ARG A 254 1.32 6.57 -10.49
N LEU A 255 1.93 6.09 -9.42
CA LEU A 255 2.25 6.91 -8.25
C LEU A 255 3.29 8.01 -8.55
N ALA A 256 4.14 7.80 -9.54
CA ALA A 256 5.05 8.81 -10.07
C ALA A 256 4.34 9.81 -11.02
N GLY A 257 3.08 9.57 -11.40
CA GLY A 257 2.34 10.40 -12.34
C GLY A 257 2.83 10.25 -13.78
N LEU A 258 3.28 9.05 -14.16
CA LEU A 258 3.89 8.78 -15.48
C LEU A 258 3.04 7.87 -16.38
N ASP A 259 1.94 7.33 -15.86
CA ASP A 259 1.07 6.36 -16.55
C ASP A 259 0.32 6.93 -17.76
N TRP A 260 0.24 8.27 -17.88
CA TRP A 260 -0.30 8.97 -19.04
C TRP A 260 0.67 9.06 -20.23
N LEU A 261 1.98 8.86 -20.01
CA LEU A 261 2.98 8.85 -21.07
C LEU A 261 2.84 7.62 -21.97
N PRO A 262 3.24 7.71 -23.24
CA PRO A 262 3.40 6.51 -24.08
C PRO A 262 4.29 5.48 -23.40
N LEU A 263 3.98 4.19 -23.53
CA LEU A 263 4.72 3.09 -22.89
C LEU A 263 6.24 3.13 -23.14
N SER A 264 6.65 3.58 -24.33
CA SER A 264 8.07 3.72 -24.68
C SER A 264 8.81 4.81 -23.91
N LEU A 265 8.10 5.72 -23.26
CA LEU A 265 8.66 6.82 -22.47
C LEU A 265 8.47 6.61 -20.95
N GLN A 266 7.74 5.58 -20.56
CA GLN A 266 7.57 5.18 -19.18
C GLN A 266 8.78 4.38 -18.66
N PRO A 267 8.95 4.22 -17.34
CA PRO A 267 9.77 3.14 -16.80
C PRO A 267 9.32 1.79 -17.37
N ALA A 268 10.28 0.96 -17.79
CA ALA A 268 9.98 -0.28 -18.52
C ALA A 268 9.04 -1.19 -17.72
N ALA A 269 7.92 -1.57 -18.33
CA ALA A 269 7.00 -2.54 -17.77
C ALA A 269 7.67 -3.91 -17.59
N GLN A 270 7.18 -4.68 -16.64
CA GLN A 270 7.66 -6.04 -16.40
C GLN A 270 6.76 -7.04 -17.10
N SER A 271 7.35 -7.92 -17.94
CA SER A 271 6.61 -9.03 -18.54
C SER A 271 6.40 -10.14 -17.51
N VAL A 272 5.15 -10.51 -17.27
CA VAL A 272 4.77 -11.56 -16.34
C VAL A 272 3.78 -12.52 -16.98
N ALA A 273 3.90 -13.82 -16.65
CA ALA A 273 2.92 -14.83 -16.97
C ALA A 273 2.09 -15.09 -15.71
N ALA A 274 0.87 -14.56 -15.66
CA ALA A 274 0.05 -14.62 -14.45
C ALA A 274 -0.42 -16.06 -14.17
N THR A 275 -0.24 -16.49 -12.93
CA THR A 275 -0.76 -17.78 -12.44
C THR A 275 -2.23 -17.63 -12.07
N GLN A 276 -3.07 -18.43 -12.68
CA GLN A 276 -4.50 -18.52 -12.38
C GLN A 276 -4.76 -19.78 -11.56
N ILE A 277 -5.43 -19.61 -10.45
CA ILE A 277 -5.84 -20.71 -9.56
C ILE A 277 -7.35 -20.72 -9.52
N THR A 278 -7.93 -21.83 -9.95
CA THR A 278 -9.38 -22.03 -10.03
C THR A 278 -9.80 -23.23 -9.21
N GLU A 279 -10.90 -23.11 -8.48
CA GLU A 279 -11.50 -24.21 -7.75
C GLU A 279 -12.08 -25.24 -8.75
N LEU A 280 -11.79 -26.50 -8.55
CA LEU A 280 -12.39 -27.59 -9.31
C LEU A 280 -13.82 -27.83 -8.82
N ALA A 281 -14.76 -27.96 -9.75
CA ALA A 281 -16.11 -28.34 -9.40
C ALA A 281 -16.08 -29.67 -8.65
N SER A 282 -16.71 -29.71 -7.47
CA SER A 282 -16.86 -30.98 -6.74
C SER A 282 -18.02 -31.74 -7.33
N ASP A 283 -17.83 -33.01 -7.65
CA ASP A 283 -18.89 -33.94 -8.12
C ASP A 283 -20.05 -34.06 -7.08
N ALA A 284 -19.84 -33.60 -5.85
CA ALA A 284 -20.86 -33.55 -4.80
C ALA A 284 -22.05 -32.63 -5.09
N ALA A 285 -21.95 -31.72 -6.08
CA ALA A 285 -23.07 -30.87 -6.48
C ALA A 285 -24.08 -31.57 -7.40
N ALA A 286 -23.79 -32.82 -7.84
CA ALA A 286 -24.62 -33.55 -8.79
C ALA A 286 -25.61 -34.58 -8.16
N GLY A 287 -25.64 -34.71 -6.84
CA GLY A 287 -26.48 -35.74 -6.23
C GLY A 287 -26.81 -35.47 -4.76
N GLY A 288 -27.87 -34.75 -4.50
CA GLY A 288 -28.45 -34.74 -3.16
C GLY A 288 -29.44 -33.59 -2.93
N ASP A 289 -30.72 -33.91 -3.01
CA ASP A 289 -31.82 -33.12 -2.43
C ASP A 289 -31.70 -33.04 -0.87
N ASN A 290 -30.56 -32.68 -0.35
CA ASN A 290 -30.41 -32.40 1.08
C ASN A 290 -30.82 -30.94 1.32
N LEU A 291 -32.02 -30.76 1.85
CA LEU A 291 -32.53 -29.50 2.34
C LEU A 291 -31.59 -28.82 3.35
N ASP A 292 -30.76 -29.58 4.05
CA ASP A 292 -29.72 -29.07 4.96
C ASP A 292 -28.59 -28.32 4.22
N ASP A 293 -28.28 -28.66 2.95
CA ASP A 293 -27.32 -27.92 2.13
C ASP A 293 -27.86 -26.57 1.63
N LEU A 294 -29.17 -26.37 1.63
CA LEU A 294 -29.82 -25.11 1.26
C LEU A 294 -29.84 -24.08 2.40
N PHE A 295 -29.68 -24.50 3.63
CA PHE A 295 -29.78 -23.67 4.83
C PHE A 295 -28.56 -23.78 5.76
N GLY A 296 -27.54 -24.56 5.42
CA GLY A 296 -26.40 -24.80 6.28
C GLY A 296 -25.16 -24.00 5.91
N ASP A 297 -24.50 -23.42 6.93
CA ASP A 297 -23.21 -22.72 6.85
C ASP A 297 -22.02 -23.62 6.44
N SER A 298 -22.25 -24.90 6.11
CA SER A 298 -21.23 -25.92 5.81
C SER A 298 -20.37 -25.59 4.59
N ASN A 299 -20.88 -24.80 3.66
CA ASN A 299 -20.17 -24.38 2.43
C ASN A 299 -19.46 -23.01 2.56
N LEU A 300 -19.59 -22.34 3.68
CA LEU A 300 -18.94 -21.06 3.90
C LEU A 300 -17.48 -21.23 4.38
N PRO A 301 -16.56 -20.39 3.91
CA PRO A 301 -15.17 -20.43 4.38
C PRO A 301 -15.06 -20.14 5.87
N ASN A 302 -14.33 -21.01 6.60
CA ASN A 302 -14.00 -20.76 8.00
C ASN A 302 -12.79 -19.83 8.19
N VAL A 303 -12.17 -19.36 7.09
CA VAL A 303 -11.05 -18.43 7.08
C VAL A 303 -11.47 -17.13 6.42
N ALA A 304 -11.21 -16.00 7.07
CA ALA A 304 -11.29 -14.67 6.49
C ALA A 304 -9.90 -14.02 6.43
N LEU A 305 -9.67 -13.21 5.41
CA LEU A 305 -8.46 -12.44 5.19
C LEU A 305 -8.82 -10.95 5.13
N ILE A 306 -8.21 -10.16 6.00
CA ILE A 306 -8.18 -8.70 5.93
C ILE A 306 -6.75 -8.25 5.69
N GLY A 307 -6.59 -7.08 5.09
CA GLY A 307 -5.26 -6.54 4.80
C GLY A 307 -5.32 -5.47 3.74
N THR A 308 -4.21 -5.27 3.09
CA THR A 308 -4.00 -4.23 2.09
C THR A 308 -4.08 -4.78 0.66
N SER A 309 -3.62 -3.98 -0.28
CA SER A 309 -3.45 -4.40 -1.67
C SER A 309 -2.49 -5.58 -1.86
N PHE A 310 -1.59 -5.89 -0.92
CA PHE A 310 -0.79 -7.11 -0.96
C PHE A 310 -1.66 -8.37 -1.03
N SER A 311 -2.74 -8.40 -0.25
CA SER A 311 -3.69 -9.52 -0.25
C SER A 311 -4.55 -9.61 -1.52
N ARG A 312 -4.46 -8.62 -2.43
CA ARG A 312 -5.25 -8.58 -3.68
C ARG A 312 -4.39 -8.73 -4.94
N ASN A 313 -3.06 -8.63 -4.79
CA ASN A 313 -2.13 -8.62 -5.91
C ASN A 313 -1.36 -9.94 -6.07
N SER A 314 -0.84 -10.15 -7.27
CA SER A 314 0.08 -11.24 -7.64
C SER A 314 -0.44 -12.64 -7.30
N GLY A 315 -1.77 -12.86 -7.39
CA GLY A 315 -2.39 -14.17 -7.17
C GLY A 315 -2.35 -14.68 -5.72
N PHE A 316 -1.98 -13.85 -4.73
CA PHE A 316 -1.76 -14.26 -3.34
C PHE A 316 -2.94 -15.05 -2.76
N VAL A 317 -4.18 -14.57 -2.93
CA VAL A 317 -5.38 -15.26 -2.41
C VAL A 317 -5.51 -16.65 -3.03
N GLY A 318 -5.36 -16.77 -4.34
CA GLY A 318 -5.42 -18.06 -5.02
C GLY A 318 -4.33 -19.02 -4.52
N PHE A 319 -3.09 -18.55 -4.36
CA PHE A 319 -2.03 -19.36 -3.77
C PHE A 319 -2.38 -19.81 -2.35
N LEU A 320 -2.92 -18.92 -1.52
CA LEU A 320 -3.29 -19.24 -0.14
C LEU A 320 -4.44 -20.27 -0.10
N GLN A 321 -5.46 -20.11 -0.94
CA GLN A 321 -6.56 -21.08 -1.08
C GLN A 321 -6.05 -22.45 -1.50
N ARG A 322 -5.17 -22.52 -2.51
CA ARG A 322 -4.56 -23.76 -2.95
C ARG A 322 -3.74 -24.42 -1.84
N GLU A 323 -2.92 -23.66 -1.14
CA GLU A 323 -2.07 -24.19 -0.07
C GLU A 323 -2.88 -24.63 1.17
N LEU A 324 -4.02 -24.00 1.44
CA LEU A 324 -4.95 -24.42 2.50
C LEU A 324 -5.87 -25.57 2.07
N GLY A 325 -6.06 -25.76 0.76
CA GLY A 325 -7.06 -26.68 0.22
C GLY A 325 -8.49 -26.25 0.51
N ALA A 326 -8.74 -24.94 0.65
CA ALA A 326 -10.04 -24.40 1.04
C ALA A 326 -10.24 -22.97 0.50
N PRO A 327 -11.46 -22.55 0.20
CA PRO A 327 -11.76 -21.17 -0.10
C PRO A 327 -11.52 -20.27 1.12
N ILE A 328 -11.26 -18.99 0.89
CA ILE A 328 -11.16 -17.97 1.95
C ILE A 328 -12.01 -16.76 1.60
N GLY A 329 -12.60 -16.12 2.60
CA GLY A 329 -13.27 -14.82 2.44
C GLY A 329 -12.21 -13.72 2.40
N ASN A 330 -12.04 -13.04 1.26
CA ASN A 330 -11.10 -11.95 1.12
C ASN A 330 -11.78 -10.59 1.26
N PHE A 331 -11.49 -9.88 2.35
CA PHE A 331 -12.00 -8.54 2.70
C PHE A 331 -10.88 -7.48 2.69
N ALA A 332 -9.76 -7.77 2.04
CA ALA A 332 -8.67 -6.82 1.90
C ALA A 332 -9.10 -5.58 1.10
N LYS A 333 -8.51 -4.43 1.43
CA LYS A 333 -8.84 -3.13 0.86
C LYS A 333 -7.60 -2.44 0.31
N ASP A 334 -7.63 -2.07 -0.97
CA ASP A 334 -6.56 -1.28 -1.59
C ASP A 334 -6.49 0.10 -0.91
N GLY A 335 -5.27 0.53 -0.54
CA GLY A 335 -5.09 1.75 0.22
C GLY A 335 -5.75 1.70 1.60
N GLY A 336 -5.99 0.51 2.14
CA GLY A 336 -6.61 0.32 3.46
C GLY A 336 -5.71 0.71 4.62
N GLU A 337 -4.41 0.93 4.35
CA GLU A 337 -3.45 1.26 5.39
C GLU A 337 -3.48 0.22 6.53
N PHE A 338 -3.17 0.62 7.77
CA PHE A 338 -3.16 -0.30 8.89
C PHE A 338 -4.55 -0.87 9.24
N SER A 339 -5.60 -0.03 9.31
CA SER A 339 -6.88 -0.40 9.92
C SER A 339 -8.08 -0.38 8.98
N GLY A 340 -7.93 0.18 7.78
CA GLY A 340 -9.08 0.44 6.91
C GLY A 340 -9.83 -0.81 6.43
N ALA A 341 -9.13 -1.95 6.23
CA ALA A 341 -9.78 -3.22 5.93
C ALA A 341 -10.47 -3.80 7.17
N ALA A 342 -9.84 -3.71 8.33
CA ALA A 342 -10.38 -4.19 9.60
C ALA A 342 -11.68 -3.46 9.98
N ASN A 343 -11.68 -2.12 9.89
CA ASN A 343 -12.87 -1.31 10.18
C ASN A 343 -14.05 -1.69 9.26
N VAL A 344 -13.79 -1.81 7.96
CA VAL A 344 -14.85 -2.20 7.00
C VAL A 344 -15.34 -3.62 7.26
N TYR A 345 -14.44 -4.55 7.59
CA TYR A 345 -14.81 -5.94 7.81
C TYR A 345 -15.62 -6.15 9.09
N PHE A 346 -15.23 -5.53 10.20
CA PHE A 346 -15.95 -5.67 11.48
C PHE A 346 -17.36 -5.05 11.43
N ASP A 347 -17.58 -4.06 10.58
CA ASP A 347 -18.90 -3.52 10.30
C ASP A 347 -19.71 -4.33 9.26
N ASN A 348 -19.08 -5.28 8.57
CA ASN A 348 -19.71 -6.04 7.51
C ASN A 348 -20.70 -7.08 8.05
N PRO A 349 -21.89 -7.24 7.41
CA PRO A 349 -22.82 -8.31 7.76
C PRO A 349 -22.19 -9.71 7.76
N ALA A 350 -21.26 -10.00 6.87
CA ALA A 350 -20.57 -11.29 6.81
C ALA A 350 -19.84 -11.61 8.12
N PHE A 351 -19.17 -10.62 8.75
CA PHE A 351 -18.53 -10.85 10.05
C PHE A 351 -19.53 -11.13 11.18
N ARG A 352 -20.72 -10.54 11.11
CA ARG A 352 -21.75 -10.68 12.15
C ARG A 352 -22.57 -11.96 12.02
N GLN A 353 -22.95 -12.29 10.80
CA GLN A 353 -23.86 -13.41 10.50
C GLN A 353 -23.13 -14.73 10.29
N THR A 354 -21.95 -14.67 9.71
CA THR A 354 -21.12 -15.85 9.36
C THR A 354 -19.67 -15.63 9.77
N PRO A 355 -19.40 -15.52 11.11
CA PRO A 355 -18.05 -15.27 11.60
C PRO A 355 -17.10 -16.42 11.23
N PRO A 356 -15.86 -16.13 10.85
CA PRO A 356 -14.87 -17.16 10.56
C PRO A 356 -14.40 -17.85 11.85
N LYS A 357 -13.69 -18.96 11.70
CA LYS A 357 -12.92 -19.56 12.81
C LYS A 357 -11.54 -18.93 12.95
N LEU A 358 -10.99 -18.44 11.82
CA LEU A 358 -9.69 -17.79 11.74
C LEU A 358 -9.80 -16.51 10.93
N LEU A 359 -9.28 -15.42 11.50
CA LEU A 359 -9.02 -14.18 10.80
C LEU A 359 -7.51 -14.05 10.54
N ILE A 360 -7.11 -13.93 9.28
CA ILE A 360 -5.74 -13.58 8.89
C ILE A 360 -5.71 -12.08 8.65
N TRP A 361 -4.80 -11.36 9.30
CA TRP A 361 -4.60 -9.92 9.12
C TRP A 361 -3.22 -9.65 8.52
N GLU A 362 -3.19 -9.32 7.23
CA GLU A 362 -1.98 -8.92 6.53
C GLU A 362 -1.70 -7.45 6.79
N ILE A 363 -0.47 -7.13 7.25
CA ILE A 363 -0.03 -5.77 7.60
C ILE A 363 1.35 -5.51 6.98
N PRO A 364 1.49 -4.47 6.12
CA PRO A 364 2.81 -4.10 5.57
C PRO A 364 3.72 -3.48 6.63
N GLU A 365 5.00 -3.75 6.54
CA GLU A 365 6.02 -3.21 7.45
C GLU A 365 5.97 -1.69 7.57
N ARG A 366 5.80 -0.97 6.45
CA ARG A 366 5.75 0.51 6.42
C ARG A 366 4.61 1.08 7.27
N ASP A 367 3.53 0.32 7.43
CA ASP A 367 2.36 0.77 8.17
C ASP A 367 2.53 0.68 9.69
N LEU A 368 3.53 -0.06 10.18
CA LEU A 368 3.73 -0.28 11.62
C LEU A 368 4.01 1.01 12.40
N GLN A 369 4.68 1.99 11.78
CA GLN A 369 5.15 3.21 12.42
C GLN A 369 4.53 4.50 11.84
N THR A 370 3.77 4.39 10.76
CA THR A 370 3.18 5.54 10.07
C THR A 370 1.95 6.04 10.83
N VAL A 371 1.78 7.37 10.94
CA VAL A 371 0.56 7.99 11.46
C VAL A 371 -0.42 8.12 10.31
N TYR A 372 -1.67 7.72 10.54
CA TYR A 372 -2.79 7.99 9.64
C TYR A 372 -3.78 8.93 10.32
N GLU A 373 -4.45 9.78 9.54
CA GLU A 373 -5.38 10.79 10.05
C GLU A 373 -6.60 10.19 10.74
N VAL A 374 -7.02 9.02 10.29
CA VAL A 374 -8.12 8.29 10.91
C VAL A 374 -7.56 7.44 12.04
N VAL A 375 -7.86 7.83 13.26
CA VAL A 375 -7.44 7.08 14.45
C VAL A 375 -8.09 5.71 14.43
N ASP A 376 -7.25 4.70 14.59
CA ASP A 376 -7.57 3.29 14.56
C ASP A 376 -8.40 2.84 15.76
N LYS A 377 -9.62 3.33 15.89
CA LYS A 377 -10.61 2.73 16.79
C LYS A 377 -11.19 1.51 16.08
N LEU A 378 -10.57 0.37 16.34
CA LEU A 378 -11.05 -0.91 15.86
C LEU A 378 -12.15 -1.40 16.82
N ASP A 379 -13.40 -1.14 16.47
CA ASP A 379 -14.54 -1.62 17.24
C ASP A 379 -14.96 -3.01 16.74
N VAL A 380 -14.55 -4.03 17.46
CA VAL A 380 -14.96 -5.43 17.23
C VAL A 380 -16.25 -5.74 17.98
N SER A 381 -16.78 -4.79 18.76
CA SER A 381 -18.04 -4.98 19.48
C SER A 381 -19.19 -5.00 18.48
N VAL A 382 -19.98 -6.06 18.57
CA VAL A 382 -21.26 -6.14 17.85
C VAL A 382 -22.24 -5.20 18.57
N LYS A 383 -22.60 -4.11 17.89
CA LYS A 383 -23.79 -3.35 18.30
C LYS A 383 -25.04 -4.12 17.95
#